data_44bb826d29769ab31ce3668b6cf636b9
#
_entry.id   44bb826d29769ab31ce3668b6cf636b9
#
_cell.length_a   1.000
_cell.length_b   1.000
_cell.length_c   1.000
_cell.angle_alpha   90.00
_cell.angle_beta   90.00
_cell.angle_gamma   90.00
#
_symmetry.space_group_name_H-M   'P 1'
#
loop_
_entity.id
_entity.type
_entity.pdbx_description
1 polymer ?
#
loop_
_entity_poly.entity_id
_entity_poly.type
_entity_poly.pdbx_seq_one_letter_code
_entity_poly.pdbx_strand_id
1 'polypeptide(L)'
;SLRKYPYIDFKFEREIGNDILIVEGLTKKGYFENLDFIVQKNDKIGFVGDKSTTITMLFDILTGKTQPDSGTVKWGKTITLSVLPQNNNEFFEGCDLTLVEWLSQFSDDHYEEFLRGWLGRMLFSGEEALKKAKVLSGGEKVRCMLAKMMLEGSNFLIFDEPTAVLTPQEISE
;
A
#
# COMPACT_ATOMS: atom_id res chain seq x y z
N SER A 1 -17.09 -25.55 -6.60
CA SER A 1 -16.84 -24.67 -5.43
C SER A 1 -16.82 -23.22 -5.86
N LEU A 2 -17.62 -22.40 -5.24
CA LEU A 2 -17.64 -20.96 -5.50
C LEU A 2 -16.29 -20.37 -5.05
N ARG A 3 -15.58 -19.74 -5.98
CA ARG A 3 -14.35 -19.01 -5.67
C ARG A 3 -14.70 -17.78 -4.83
N LYS A 4 -14.03 -17.62 -3.68
CA LYS A 4 -14.17 -16.42 -2.84
C LYS A 4 -13.08 -15.43 -3.20
N TYR A 5 -13.46 -14.18 -3.34
CA TYR A 5 -12.55 -13.07 -3.62
C TYR A 5 -12.50 -12.12 -2.43
N PRO A 6 -11.34 -11.50 -2.16
CA PRO A 6 -11.26 -10.44 -1.18
C PRO A 6 -12.14 -9.25 -1.57
N TYR A 7 -12.78 -8.63 -0.60
CA TYR A 7 -13.51 -7.38 -0.82
C TYR A 7 -12.58 -6.20 -0.61
N ILE A 8 -12.21 -5.55 -1.70
CA ILE A 8 -11.32 -4.40 -1.70
C ILE A 8 -12.12 -3.16 -2.07
N ASP A 9 -12.25 -2.23 -1.12
CA ASP A 9 -12.90 -0.94 -1.33
C ASP A 9 -12.17 0.11 -0.49
N PHE A 10 -11.46 1.00 -1.17
CA PHE A 10 -10.71 2.06 -0.52
C PHE A 10 -11.60 3.29 -0.35
N LYS A 11 -11.90 3.62 0.91
CA LYS A 11 -12.60 4.85 1.28
C LYS A 11 -11.61 5.76 1.98
N PHE A 12 -11.61 7.02 1.62
CA PHE A 12 -10.75 8.01 2.26
C PHE A 12 -11.53 8.79 3.32
N GLU A 13 -10.87 9.05 4.44
CA GLU A 13 -11.44 9.80 5.56
C GLU A 13 -11.35 11.32 5.36
N ARG A 14 -10.44 11.74 4.51
CA ARG A 14 -10.16 13.13 4.24
C ARG A 14 -10.28 13.45 2.76
N GLU A 15 -11.06 14.47 2.43
CA GLU A 15 -11.24 14.88 1.04
C GLU A 15 -9.95 15.45 0.43
N ILE A 16 -9.81 15.24 -0.88
CA ILE A 16 -8.67 15.69 -1.65
C ILE A 16 -8.92 17.11 -2.14
N GLY A 17 -7.95 18.01 -1.92
CA GLY A 17 -7.90 19.32 -2.56
C GLY A 17 -7.49 19.23 -4.04
N ASN A 18 -7.33 20.37 -4.71
CA ASN A 18 -7.01 20.42 -6.14
C ASN A 18 -5.55 20.08 -6.45
N ASP A 19 -4.63 20.49 -5.55
CA ASP A 19 -3.19 20.20 -5.71
C ASP A 19 -2.86 18.89 -5.03
N ILE A 20 -2.58 17.85 -5.80
CA ILE A 20 -2.32 16.51 -5.27
C ILE A 20 -0.83 16.24 -5.17
N LEU A 21 -0.13 16.20 -6.30
CA LEU A 21 1.30 15.93 -6.36
C LEU A 21 1.91 16.62 -7.57
N ILE A 22 2.98 17.37 -7.35
CA ILE A 22 3.76 18.00 -8.43
C ILE A 22 5.21 17.55 -8.27
N VAL A 23 5.73 16.92 -9.31
CA VAL A 23 7.13 16.48 -9.41
C VAL A 23 7.80 17.25 -10.53
N GLU A 24 8.90 17.93 -10.21
CA GLU A 24 9.64 18.78 -11.16
C GLU A 24 11.13 18.47 -11.12
N GLY A 25 11.68 18.14 -12.29
CA GLY A 25 13.12 17.92 -12.50
C GLY A 25 13.71 16.84 -11.59
N LEU A 26 12.91 15.87 -11.17
CA LEU A 26 13.34 14.88 -10.20
C LEU A 26 14.43 13.99 -10.78
N THR A 27 15.57 13.94 -10.11
CA THR A 27 16.73 13.19 -10.54
C THR A 27 17.30 12.37 -9.40
N LYS A 28 17.57 11.11 -9.68
CA LYS A 28 18.32 10.21 -8.81
C LYS A 28 19.33 9.46 -9.64
N LYS A 29 20.61 9.77 -9.45
CA LYS A 29 21.71 9.21 -10.23
C LYS A 29 21.67 7.68 -10.24
N GLY A 30 21.73 7.09 -11.42
CA GLY A 30 21.65 5.65 -11.63
C GLY A 30 20.21 5.10 -11.76
N TYR A 31 19.18 5.93 -11.57
CA TYR A 31 17.79 5.51 -11.64
C TYR A 31 16.98 6.31 -12.67
N PHE A 32 16.91 7.64 -12.57
CA PHE A 32 16.18 8.50 -13.50
C PHE A 32 16.67 9.94 -13.47
N GLU A 33 16.43 10.68 -14.55
CA GLU A 33 16.80 12.08 -14.72
C GLU A 33 15.64 12.93 -15.19
N ASN A 34 15.55 14.17 -14.66
CA ASN A 34 14.58 15.20 -15.09
C ASN A 34 13.13 14.69 -15.21
N LEU A 35 12.69 13.96 -14.22
CA LEU A 35 11.33 13.44 -14.22
C LEU A 35 10.34 14.53 -13.80
N ASP A 36 9.41 14.85 -14.70
CA ASP A 36 8.34 15.82 -14.47
C ASP A 36 7.00 15.14 -14.62
N PHE A 37 6.14 15.26 -13.61
CA PHE A 37 4.75 14.85 -13.74
C PHE A 37 3.87 15.50 -12.68
N ILE A 38 2.58 15.56 -12.96
CA ILE A 38 1.57 16.08 -12.05
C ILE A 38 0.50 15.01 -11.89
N VAL A 39 0.09 14.78 -10.65
CA VAL A 39 -1.06 13.91 -10.33
C VAL A 39 -2.23 14.78 -9.93
N GLN A 40 -3.35 14.60 -10.62
CA GLN A 40 -4.60 15.29 -10.37
C GLN A 40 -5.61 14.37 -9.68
N LYS A 41 -6.65 14.97 -9.14
CA LYS A 41 -7.74 14.23 -8.49
C LYS A 41 -8.32 13.16 -9.43
N ASN A 42 -8.50 11.96 -8.89
CA ASN A 42 -9.03 10.78 -9.59
C ASN A 42 -8.09 10.17 -10.64
N ASP A 43 -6.85 10.64 -10.73
CA ASP A 43 -5.87 10.02 -11.61
C ASP A 43 -5.52 8.61 -11.15
N LYS A 44 -5.34 7.73 -12.12
CA LYS A 44 -4.76 6.40 -11.96
C LYS A 44 -3.55 6.34 -12.86
N ILE A 45 -2.35 6.30 -12.27
CA ILE A 45 -1.09 6.39 -13.01
C ILE A 45 -0.32 5.10 -12.83
N GLY A 46 0.08 4.48 -13.94
CA GLY A 46 1.01 3.37 -13.96
C GLY A 46 2.40 3.85 -14.33
N PHE A 47 3.40 3.45 -13.55
CA PHE A 47 4.79 3.69 -13.86
C PHE A 47 5.40 2.43 -14.45
N VAL A 48 6.05 2.57 -15.59
CA VAL A 48 6.72 1.48 -16.32
C VAL A 48 8.21 1.80 -16.41
N GLY A 49 9.03 0.84 -16.06
CA GLY A 49 10.49 0.96 -16.15
C GLY A 49 11.13 -0.39 -16.45
N ASP A 50 12.35 -0.37 -16.93
CA ASP A 50 13.11 -1.59 -17.26
C ASP A 50 13.45 -2.42 -16.04
N LYS A 51 13.53 -1.79 -14.86
CA LYS A 51 13.86 -2.44 -13.60
C LYS A 51 12.88 -2.04 -12.52
N SER A 52 12.44 -3.01 -11.73
CA SER A 52 11.58 -2.77 -10.55
C SER A 52 12.24 -1.84 -9.53
N THR A 53 13.56 -1.90 -9.39
CA THR A 53 14.33 -1.05 -8.50
C THR A 53 14.21 0.44 -8.82
N THR A 54 14.02 0.80 -10.08
CA THR A 54 13.81 2.20 -10.49
C THR A 54 12.46 2.71 -9.97
N ILE A 55 11.41 1.92 -10.09
CA ILE A 55 10.07 2.28 -9.61
C ILE A 55 10.06 2.36 -8.09
N THR A 56 10.66 1.39 -7.41
CA THR A 56 10.78 1.40 -5.94
C THR A 56 11.55 2.65 -5.47
N MET A 57 12.63 3.04 -6.14
CA MET A 57 13.38 4.26 -5.81
C MET A 57 12.51 5.50 -5.97
N LEU A 58 11.72 5.60 -7.04
CA LEU A 58 10.78 6.70 -7.21
C LEU A 58 9.80 6.78 -6.04
N PHE A 59 9.19 5.66 -5.67
CA PHE A 59 8.24 5.64 -4.56
C PHE A 59 8.91 5.96 -3.21
N ASP A 60 10.14 5.52 -3.00
CA ASP A 60 10.91 5.86 -1.80
C ASP A 60 11.17 7.37 -1.70
N ILE A 61 11.44 8.03 -2.83
CA ILE A 61 11.60 9.48 -2.87
C ILE A 61 10.25 10.18 -2.64
N LEU A 62 9.19 9.74 -3.28
CA LEU A 62 7.86 10.34 -3.10
C LEU A 62 7.37 10.25 -1.66
N THR A 63 7.71 9.18 -0.94
CA THR A 63 7.31 8.95 0.45
C THR A 63 8.30 9.50 1.47
N GLY A 64 9.41 10.08 1.02
CA GLY A 64 10.42 10.69 1.90
C GLY A 64 11.42 9.71 2.53
N LYS A 65 11.41 8.44 2.15
CA LYS A 65 12.40 7.46 2.63
C LYS A 65 13.80 7.76 2.13
N THR A 66 13.91 8.29 0.90
CA THR A 66 15.17 8.60 0.25
C THR A 66 15.11 10.01 -0.33
N GLN A 67 16.21 10.75 -0.25
CA GLN A 67 16.29 12.09 -0.83
C GLN A 67 16.71 11.99 -2.31
N PRO A 68 16.13 12.83 -3.18
CA PRO A 68 16.61 12.94 -4.56
C PRO A 68 17.95 13.68 -4.62
N ASP A 69 18.68 13.52 -5.73
CA ASP A 69 19.89 14.31 -5.98
C ASP A 69 19.55 15.74 -6.39
N SER A 70 18.47 15.92 -7.15
CA SER A 70 17.92 17.22 -7.50
C SER A 70 16.45 17.12 -7.87
N GLY A 71 15.82 18.27 -8.03
CA GLY A 71 14.40 18.37 -8.31
C GLY A 71 13.55 18.46 -7.04
N THR A 72 12.25 18.56 -7.24
CA THR A 72 11.29 18.80 -6.13
C THR A 72 10.09 17.87 -6.21
N VAL A 73 9.62 17.48 -5.03
CA VAL A 73 8.36 16.76 -4.82
C VAL A 73 7.48 17.62 -3.93
N LYS A 74 6.33 18.04 -4.45
CA LYS A 74 5.39 18.86 -3.72
C LYS A 74 4.06 18.14 -3.58
N TRP A 75 3.70 17.83 -2.34
CA TRP A 75 2.41 17.23 -1.99
C TRP A 75 1.38 18.30 -1.62
N GLY A 76 0.12 18.03 -1.96
CA GLY A 76 -1.00 18.82 -1.49
C GLY A 76 -1.17 18.70 0.03
N LYS A 77 -1.64 19.76 0.67
CA LYS A 77 -1.75 19.85 2.14
C LYS A 77 -2.70 18.83 2.77
N THR A 78 -3.68 18.35 1.99
CA THR A 78 -4.71 17.43 2.48
C THR A 78 -4.42 15.97 2.15
N ILE A 79 -3.27 15.68 1.54
CA ILE A 79 -2.93 14.32 1.10
C ILE A 79 -2.46 13.47 2.26
N THR A 80 -3.04 12.28 2.34
CA THR A 80 -2.63 11.19 3.23
C THR A 80 -2.24 9.98 2.40
N LEU A 81 -1.14 9.33 2.77
CA LEU A 81 -0.52 8.26 1.98
C LEU A 81 -0.69 6.89 2.61
N SER A 82 -1.02 5.89 1.79
CA SER A 82 -0.84 4.49 2.12
C SER A 82 -0.06 3.80 1.00
N VAL A 83 0.86 2.94 1.37
CA VAL A 83 1.78 2.27 0.45
C VAL A 83 1.69 0.77 0.60
N LEU A 84 1.53 0.08 -0.53
CA LEU A 84 1.80 -1.36 -0.61
C LEU A 84 3.22 -1.52 -1.14
N PRO A 85 4.21 -1.83 -0.27
CA PRO A 85 5.59 -1.96 -0.70
C PRO A 85 5.82 -3.25 -1.48
N GLN A 86 6.83 -3.26 -2.35
CA GLN A 86 7.28 -4.47 -3.03
C GLN A 86 7.77 -5.52 -2.03
N ASN A 87 8.55 -5.11 -1.04
CA ASN A 87 9.02 -5.94 0.05
C ASN A 87 8.33 -5.54 1.35
N ASN A 88 7.52 -6.44 1.89
CA ASN A 88 6.77 -6.24 3.12
C ASN A 88 7.34 -6.99 4.34
N ASN A 89 8.55 -7.53 4.23
CA ASN A 89 9.15 -8.38 5.27
C ASN A 89 9.23 -7.69 6.63
N GLU A 90 9.49 -6.40 6.66
CA GLU A 90 9.57 -5.64 7.92
C GLU A 90 8.28 -5.72 8.77
N PHE A 91 7.13 -5.95 8.11
CA PHE A 91 5.83 -6.05 8.79
C PHE A 91 5.54 -7.43 9.36
N PHE A 92 6.22 -8.46 8.89
CA PHE A 92 5.84 -9.85 9.18
C PHE A 92 6.99 -10.71 9.73
N GLU A 93 8.23 -10.46 9.34
CA GLU A 93 9.36 -11.31 9.70
C GLU A 93 9.57 -11.35 11.20
N GLY A 94 9.58 -12.57 11.76
CA GLY A 94 9.75 -12.78 13.21
C GLY A 94 8.59 -12.25 14.06
N CYS A 95 7.48 -11.85 13.46
CA CYS A 95 6.33 -11.30 14.18
C CYS A 95 5.48 -12.40 14.79
N ASP A 96 5.45 -12.49 16.12
CA ASP A 96 4.68 -13.47 16.89
C ASP A 96 3.23 -13.05 17.17
N LEU A 97 2.83 -11.86 16.73
CA LEU A 97 1.47 -11.38 16.89
C LEU A 97 0.49 -12.20 16.05
N THR A 98 -0.70 -12.44 16.56
CA THR A 98 -1.82 -12.92 15.74
C THR A 98 -2.21 -11.85 14.73
N LEU A 99 -2.96 -12.21 13.68
CA LEU A 99 -3.38 -11.22 12.68
C LEU A 99 -4.26 -10.13 13.28
N VAL A 100 -5.10 -10.47 14.25
CA VAL A 100 -5.91 -9.46 14.97
C VAL A 100 -5.00 -8.48 15.71
N GLU A 101 -4.02 -8.98 16.46
CA GLU A 101 -3.05 -8.14 17.18
C GLU A 101 -2.19 -7.32 16.21
N TRP A 102 -1.79 -7.93 15.10
CA TRP A 102 -1.00 -7.27 14.07
C TRP A 102 -1.76 -6.08 13.45
N LEU A 103 -3.02 -6.30 13.07
CA LEU A 103 -3.83 -5.23 12.49
C LEU A 103 -4.15 -4.13 13.52
N SER A 104 -4.30 -4.50 14.78
CA SER A 104 -4.56 -3.58 15.90
C SER A 104 -3.50 -2.49 16.03
N GLN A 105 -2.24 -2.77 15.65
CA GLN A 105 -1.16 -1.78 15.71
C GLN A 105 -1.42 -0.54 14.85
N PHE A 106 -2.23 -0.69 13.79
CA PHE A 106 -2.49 0.34 12.79
C PHE A 106 -3.88 0.98 12.93
N SER A 107 -4.60 0.64 14.00
CA SER A 107 -5.98 1.08 14.23
C SER A 107 -6.12 1.85 15.53
N ASP A 108 -6.92 2.90 15.51
CA ASP A 108 -7.35 3.59 16.73
C ASP A 108 -8.42 2.78 17.48
N ASP A 109 -9.21 2.03 16.72
CA ASP A 109 -10.20 1.10 17.29
C ASP A 109 -9.57 -0.29 17.46
N HIS A 110 -9.45 -0.72 18.70
CA HIS A 110 -8.85 -2.01 19.08
C HIS A 110 -9.87 -3.11 19.38
N TYR A 111 -11.14 -2.88 19.07
CA TYR A 111 -12.18 -3.89 19.23
C TYR A 111 -11.91 -5.08 18.31
N GLU A 112 -11.87 -6.26 18.89
CA GLU A 112 -11.57 -7.50 18.15
C GLU A 112 -12.56 -7.75 17.02
N GLU A 113 -13.86 -7.53 17.27
CA GLU A 113 -14.90 -7.68 16.26
C GLU A 113 -14.71 -6.76 15.06
N PHE A 114 -14.33 -5.50 15.30
CA PHE A 114 -14.01 -4.53 14.26
C PHE A 114 -12.83 -4.98 13.42
N LEU A 115 -11.75 -5.41 14.06
CA LEU A 115 -10.54 -5.87 13.38
C LEU A 115 -10.78 -7.18 12.60
N ARG A 116 -11.54 -8.10 13.17
CA ARG A 116 -11.96 -9.33 12.49
C ARG A 116 -12.83 -9.05 11.27
N GLY A 117 -13.63 -7.99 11.28
CA GLY A 117 -14.39 -7.53 10.12
C GLY A 117 -13.50 -7.19 8.93
N TRP A 118 -12.41 -6.45 9.17
CA TRP A 118 -11.42 -6.13 8.13
C TRP A 118 -10.68 -7.36 7.63
N LEU A 119 -10.25 -8.22 8.54
CA LEU A 119 -9.57 -9.47 8.18
C LEU A 119 -10.50 -10.41 7.40
N GLY A 120 -11.76 -10.47 7.75
CA GLY A 120 -12.76 -11.27 7.04
C GLY A 120 -12.95 -10.84 5.59
N ARG A 121 -12.90 -9.53 5.31
CA ARG A 121 -12.92 -9.00 3.94
C ARG A 121 -11.74 -9.52 3.12
N MET A 122 -10.60 -9.76 3.76
CA MET A 122 -9.39 -10.30 3.14
C MET A 122 -9.30 -11.83 3.26
N LEU A 123 -10.42 -12.49 3.51
CA LEU A 123 -10.56 -13.95 3.58
C LEU A 123 -9.88 -14.61 4.81
N PHE A 124 -9.63 -13.85 5.87
CA PHE A 124 -9.18 -14.37 7.15
C PHE A 124 -10.36 -14.40 8.13
N SER A 125 -11.05 -15.52 8.19
CA SER A 125 -12.20 -15.70 9.07
C SER A 125 -11.95 -16.81 10.11
N GLY A 126 -12.63 -16.69 11.25
CA GLY A 126 -12.52 -17.68 12.32
C GLY A 126 -11.10 -17.80 12.86
N GLU A 127 -10.59 -19.02 12.90
CA GLU A 127 -9.25 -19.32 13.41
C GLU A 127 -8.13 -18.75 12.54
N GLU A 128 -8.39 -18.46 11.27
CA GLU A 128 -7.38 -17.85 10.41
C GLU A 128 -6.93 -16.48 10.89
N ALA A 129 -7.83 -15.72 11.53
CA ALA A 129 -7.49 -14.44 12.14
C ALA A 129 -6.55 -14.56 13.36
N LEU A 130 -6.36 -15.78 13.87
CA LEU A 130 -5.47 -16.09 14.99
C LEU A 130 -4.12 -16.67 14.54
N LYS A 131 -3.90 -16.80 13.23
CA LYS A 131 -2.58 -17.17 12.71
C LYS A 131 -1.53 -16.14 13.13
N LYS A 132 -0.32 -16.60 13.35
CA LYS A 132 0.83 -15.71 13.60
C LYS A 132 1.27 -15.03 12.30
N ALA A 133 1.56 -13.74 12.36
CA ALA A 133 1.98 -12.98 11.20
C ALA A 133 3.23 -13.55 10.51
N LYS A 134 4.16 -14.11 11.28
CA LYS A 134 5.40 -14.71 10.76
C LYS A 134 5.22 -15.95 9.88
N VAL A 135 4.08 -16.65 9.94
CA VAL A 135 3.86 -17.90 9.19
C VAL A 135 3.05 -17.72 7.91
N LEU A 136 2.72 -16.49 7.54
CA LEU A 136 1.90 -16.20 6.38
C LEU A 136 2.63 -16.47 5.06
N SER A 137 1.89 -16.93 4.05
CA SER A 137 2.34 -16.98 2.66
C SER A 137 2.48 -15.57 2.07
N GLY A 138 3.14 -15.47 0.90
CA GLY A 138 3.27 -14.20 0.19
C GLY A 138 1.93 -13.53 -0.11
N GLY A 139 0.96 -14.29 -0.64
CA GLY A 139 -0.38 -13.78 -0.92
C GLY A 139 -1.15 -13.38 0.33
N GLU A 140 -1.03 -14.15 1.40
CA GLU A 140 -1.63 -13.81 2.70
C GLU A 140 -1.05 -12.52 3.27
N LYS A 141 0.26 -12.31 3.17
CA LYS A 141 0.92 -11.06 3.59
C LYS A 141 0.37 -9.85 2.82
N VAL A 142 0.21 -9.97 1.50
CA VAL A 142 -0.35 -8.89 0.68
C VAL A 142 -1.79 -8.59 1.09
N ARG A 143 -2.61 -9.60 1.33
CA ARG A 143 -3.99 -9.40 1.80
C ARG A 143 -4.04 -8.70 3.16
N CYS A 144 -3.12 -9.01 4.06
CA CYS A 144 -3.00 -8.27 5.34
C CYS A 144 -2.59 -6.81 5.11
N MET A 145 -1.66 -6.55 4.21
CA MET A 145 -1.26 -5.18 3.85
C MET A 145 -2.41 -4.38 3.25
N LEU A 146 -3.25 -5.02 2.42
CA LEU A 146 -4.44 -4.38 1.86
C LEU A 146 -5.47 -4.06 2.96
N ALA A 147 -5.68 -4.96 3.91
CA ALA A 147 -6.53 -4.69 5.07
C ALA A 147 -6.03 -3.47 5.85
N LYS A 148 -4.73 -3.40 6.10
CA LYS A 148 -4.08 -2.25 6.74
C LYS A 148 -4.33 -0.95 5.96
N MET A 149 -4.12 -0.97 4.65
CA MET A 149 -4.31 0.22 3.80
C MET A 149 -5.76 0.71 3.81
N MET A 150 -6.72 -0.20 3.72
CA MET A 150 -8.14 0.15 3.79
C MET A 150 -8.51 0.73 5.15
N LEU A 151 -7.96 0.16 6.23
CA LEU A 151 -8.15 0.63 7.59
C LEU A 151 -7.63 2.06 7.78
N GLU A 152 -6.48 2.38 7.18
CA GLU A 152 -5.85 3.70 7.28
C GLU A 152 -6.69 4.82 6.65
N GLY A 153 -7.54 4.50 5.67
CA GLY A 153 -8.43 5.47 5.02
C GLY A 153 -7.71 6.60 4.29
N SER A 154 -6.51 6.35 3.80
CA SER A 154 -5.69 7.35 3.09
C SER A 154 -6.29 7.71 1.73
N ASN A 155 -6.10 8.95 1.30
CA ASN A 155 -6.66 9.46 0.05
C ASN A 155 -5.70 9.38 -1.14
N PHE A 156 -4.46 8.93 -0.94
CA PHE A 156 -3.50 8.64 -2.00
C PHE A 156 -2.87 7.28 -1.77
N LEU A 157 -2.95 6.41 -2.78
CA LEU A 157 -2.50 5.03 -2.68
C LEU A 157 -1.34 4.78 -3.64
N ILE A 158 -0.30 4.14 -3.14
CA ILE A 158 0.86 3.72 -3.93
C ILE A 158 0.97 2.20 -3.86
N PHE A 159 1.00 1.55 -5.02
CA PHE A 159 1.17 0.10 -5.15
C PHE A 159 2.47 -0.20 -5.90
N ASP A 160 3.43 -0.83 -5.22
CA ASP A 160 4.71 -1.20 -5.81
C ASP A 160 4.71 -2.69 -6.17
N GLU A 161 4.53 -3.00 -7.45
CA GLU A 161 4.48 -4.35 -8.04
C GLU A 161 3.56 -5.36 -7.32
N PRO A 162 2.29 -5.03 -7.04
CA PRO A 162 1.40 -5.95 -6.34
C PRO A 162 1.08 -7.21 -7.14
N THR A 163 1.26 -7.18 -8.46
CA THR A 163 0.94 -8.28 -9.37
C THR A 163 1.80 -9.53 -9.19
N ALA A 164 2.99 -9.38 -8.57
CA ALA A 164 3.90 -10.50 -8.33
C ALA A 164 3.33 -11.57 -7.38
N VAL A 165 2.33 -11.22 -6.58
CA VAL A 165 1.75 -12.07 -5.53
C VAL A 165 0.23 -12.17 -5.57
N LEU A 166 -0.42 -11.46 -6.48
CA LEU A 166 -1.85 -11.53 -6.73
C LEU A 166 -2.13 -12.36 -7.98
N THR A 167 -3.20 -13.13 -7.95
CA THR A 167 -3.63 -13.85 -9.16
C THR A 167 -4.24 -12.86 -10.16
N PRO A 168 -4.24 -13.18 -11.47
CA PRO A 168 -4.88 -12.31 -12.46
C PRO A 168 -6.33 -11.97 -12.15
N GLN A 169 -7.05 -12.85 -11.46
CA GLN A 169 -8.43 -12.60 -11.05
C GLN A 169 -8.55 -11.62 -9.89
N GLU A 170 -7.55 -11.52 -9.04
CA GLU A 170 -7.52 -10.56 -7.92
C GLU A 170 -7.17 -9.14 -8.38
N ILE A 171 -6.64 -9.00 -9.60
CA ILE A 171 -6.22 -7.71 -10.16
C ILE A 171 -7.32 -7.07 -11.03
N SER A 172 -8.21 -7.88 -11.61
CA SER A 172 -9.18 -7.42 -12.63
C SER A 172 -10.47 -6.84 -12.06
N GLU A 173 -10.61 -6.74 -10.75
CA GLU A 173 -11.72 -6.09 -10.03
C GLU A 173 -11.21 -4.89 -9.20
#